data_2c8d01adc801dbd913b5ed01017c827c
#
_entry.id   2c8d01adc801dbd913b5ed01017c827c
#
_cell.length_a   1.000
_cell.length_b   1.000
_cell.length_c   1.000
_cell.angle_alpha   90.00
_cell.angle_beta   90.00
_cell.angle_gamma   90.00
#
_symmetry.space_group_name_H-M   'P 1'
#
loop_
_entity.id
_entity.type
_entity.pdbx_description
1 polymer ?
#
loop_
_entity_poly.entity_id
_entity_poly.type
_entity_poly.pdbx_seq_one_letter_code
_entity_poly.pdbx_strand_id
1 'polypeptide(L)'
;MKKLAFFTTQFEGGSPAQHLVDRCLMGWPSEGRFIESPFEDIAVYGAPMNQTLKRRQDHPNLTIADTFEKAIADADAWILAAGANDDWTCSSQQLEAAIKQSSESTRGFVVGLPENLATDGLEQMILEQKTRIQASTPLGLTWRLPEVDTPSGAELEETVILIRGTFPSAEKEAVDALLTLTSHRKGGESGISNIERFRGNDVWKAAREGHFSWDLFSAAASRTNSKQGDATIDGRTQDIVGLGMVPKLAKDTRAWIFKHNDGLKSTIVTVDGILNDDNFAARTKAGDT
;
A
#
# COMPACT_ATOMS: atom_id res chain seq x y z
N MET A 1 -2.34 10.70 28.00
CA MET A 1 -3.36 10.18 27.06
C MET A 1 -3.01 10.70 25.69
N LYS A 2 -2.81 9.79 24.69
CA LYS A 2 -2.51 10.22 23.32
C LYS A 2 -3.80 10.38 22.53
N LYS A 3 -3.92 11.52 21.86
CA LYS A 3 -5.07 11.84 21.01
C LYS A 3 -4.70 11.73 19.52
N LEU A 4 -5.59 11.13 18.74
CA LEU A 4 -5.48 11.03 17.31
C LEU A 4 -6.59 11.82 16.61
N ALA A 5 -6.25 12.70 15.68
CA ALA A 5 -7.20 13.28 14.74
C ALA A 5 -7.23 12.43 13.46
N PHE A 6 -8.41 12.04 13.02
CA PHE A 6 -8.58 11.23 11.82
C PHE A 6 -9.48 11.93 10.80
N PHE A 7 -8.93 12.22 9.63
CA PHE A 7 -9.59 12.92 8.55
C PHE A 7 -9.88 11.98 7.39
N THR A 8 -11.14 11.82 7.04
CA THR A 8 -11.55 11.00 5.87
C THR A 8 -12.93 11.41 5.38
N THR A 9 -13.21 11.17 4.12
CA THR A 9 -14.55 11.34 3.53
C THR A 9 -15.28 10.01 3.35
N GLN A 10 -14.61 8.89 3.67
CA GLN A 10 -15.16 7.54 3.52
C GLN A 10 -14.70 6.65 4.66
N PHE A 11 -15.64 5.95 5.30
CA PHE A 11 -15.36 5.10 6.45
C PHE A 11 -16.13 3.76 6.39
N GLU A 12 -16.33 3.26 5.20
CA GLU A 12 -16.96 1.96 4.97
C GLU A 12 -15.96 0.81 5.01
N GLY A 13 -16.50 -0.42 5.11
CA GLY A 13 -15.68 -1.64 5.13
C GLY A 13 -14.82 -1.77 3.88
N GLY A 14 -13.53 -2.06 4.09
CA GLY A 14 -12.54 -2.18 3.02
C GLY A 14 -11.88 -0.87 2.59
N SER A 15 -12.33 0.29 3.10
CA SER A 15 -11.66 1.56 2.84
C SER A 15 -10.32 1.66 3.58
N PRO A 16 -9.32 2.40 3.05
CA PRO A 16 -8.06 2.65 3.75
C PRO A 16 -8.27 3.28 5.13
N ALA A 17 -9.26 4.16 5.24
CA ALA A 17 -9.64 4.78 6.50
C ALA A 17 -10.09 3.74 7.54
N GLN A 18 -10.94 2.79 7.14
CA GLN A 18 -11.41 1.73 8.04
C GLN A 18 -10.24 0.87 8.52
N HIS A 19 -9.35 0.44 7.64
CA HIS A 19 -8.19 -0.36 8.03
C HIS A 19 -7.30 0.35 9.05
N LEU A 20 -7.07 1.65 8.89
CA LEU A 20 -6.23 2.43 9.80
C LEU A 20 -6.92 2.74 11.11
N VAL A 21 -8.18 3.19 11.07
CA VAL A 21 -8.93 3.51 12.30
C VAL A 21 -9.11 2.27 13.16
N ASP A 22 -9.43 1.12 12.58
CA ASP A 22 -9.59 -0.11 13.35
C ASP A 22 -8.29 -0.50 14.05
N ARG A 23 -7.12 -0.37 13.40
CA ARG A 23 -5.82 -0.58 14.05
C ARG A 23 -5.58 0.42 15.19
N CYS A 24 -5.90 1.70 14.95
CA CYS A 24 -5.75 2.72 15.98
C CYS A 24 -6.73 2.53 17.15
N LEU A 25 -7.90 1.93 16.94
CA LEU A 25 -8.88 1.65 17.99
C LEU A 25 -8.55 0.38 18.78
N MET A 26 -8.16 -0.68 18.09
CA MET A 26 -8.04 -2.02 18.67
C MET A 26 -6.60 -2.47 18.88
N GLY A 27 -5.62 -1.88 18.18
CA GLY A 27 -4.28 -2.42 18.04
C GLY A 27 -4.17 -3.34 16.84
N TRP A 28 -3.01 -3.98 16.69
CA TRP A 28 -2.72 -4.85 15.53
C TRP A 28 -1.70 -5.94 15.85
N PRO A 29 -1.76 -7.08 15.17
CA PRO A 29 -0.70 -8.09 15.24
C PRO A 29 0.55 -7.59 14.48
N SER A 30 1.72 -7.86 15.05
CA SER A 30 3.01 -7.60 14.41
C SER A 30 4.05 -8.59 14.93
N GLU A 31 4.76 -9.26 14.03
CA GLU A 31 5.83 -10.23 14.36
C GLU A 31 5.43 -11.25 15.45
N GLY A 32 4.23 -11.80 15.34
CA GLY A 32 3.68 -12.78 16.28
C GLY A 32 3.29 -12.21 17.65
N ARG A 33 3.24 -10.89 17.81
CA ARG A 33 2.79 -10.19 19.01
C ARG A 33 1.60 -9.30 18.71
N PHE A 34 0.74 -9.08 19.68
CA PHE A 34 -0.30 -8.08 19.58
C PHE A 34 0.22 -6.75 20.14
N ILE A 35 0.14 -5.69 19.32
CA ILE A 35 0.50 -4.32 19.69
C ILE A 35 -0.78 -3.59 20.06
N GLU A 36 -0.90 -3.15 21.28
CA GLU A 36 -2.03 -2.35 21.73
C GLU A 36 -1.99 -0.94 21.13
N SER A 37 -3.17 -0.37 20.91
CA SER A 37 -3.27 1.01 20.42
C SER A 37 -2.62 1.99 21.41
N PRO A 38 -1.78 2.91 20.94
CA PRO A 38 -1.24 3.98 21.80
C PRO A 38 -2.23 5.13 22.01
N PHE A 39 -3.40 5.10 21.34
CA PHE A 39 -4.36 6.20 21.36
C PHE A 39 -5.54 5.87 22.28
N GLU A 40 -5.88 6.82 23.13
CA GLU A 40 -7.00 6.71 24.07
C GLU A 40 -8.22 7.50 23.63
N ASP A 41 -8.05 8.48 22.73
CA ASP A 41 -9.11 9.30 22.13
C ASP A 41 -8.84 9.47 20.63
N ILE A 42 -9.83 9.20 19.83
CA ILE A 42 -9.75 9.32 18.36
C ILE A 42 -10.90 10.21 17.88
N ALA A 43 -10.56 11.39 17.37
CA ALA A 43 -11.51 12.34 16.80
C ALA A 43 -11.59 12.16 15.29
N VAL A 44 -12.74 11.74 14.77
CA VAL A 44 -12.99 11.55 13.33
C VAL A 44 -13.71 12.78 12.77
N TYR A 45 -13.23 13.30 11.66
CA TYR A 45 -13.86 14.39 10.91
C TYR A 45 -13.99 14.06 9.42
N GLY A 46 -15.11 14.46 8.82
CA GLY A 46 -15.40 14.35 7.39
C GLY A 46 -16.04 13.02 6.96
N ALA A 47 -15.96 11.98 7.79
CA ALA A 47 -16.60 10.71 7.49
C ALA A 47 -18.14 10.79 7.53
N PRO A 48 -18.85 9.99 6.72
CA PRO A 48 -20.31 9.90 6.79
C PRO A 48 -20.80 9.53 8.21
N MET A 49 -21.75 10.28 8.71
CA MET A 49 -22.25 10.16 10.10
C MET A 49 -22.73 8.73 10.43
N ASN A 50 -23.48 8.10 9.53
CA ASN A 50 -23.98 6.75 9.73
C ASN A 50 -22.88 5.69 9.84
N GLN A 51 -21.80 5.84 9.11
CA GLN A 51 -20.63 4.94 9.15
C GLN A 51 -19.88 5.12 10.47
N THR A 52 -19.66 6.37 10.88
CA THR A 52 -18.94 6.69 12.12
C THR A 52 -19.73 6.31 13.37
N LEU A 53 -21.03 6.53 13.39
CA LEU A 53 -21.89 6.15 14.52
C LEU A 53 -21.90 4.64 14.75
N LYS A 54 -21.89 3.84 13.69
CA LYS A 54 -21.80 2.38 13.81
C LYS A 54 -20.51 1.96 14.52
N ARG A 55 -19.37 2.57 14.18
CA ARG A 55 -18.09 2.29 14.85
C ARG A 55 -18.06 2.75 16.30
N ARG A 56 -18.65 3.91 16.58
CA ARG A 56 -18.71 4.47 17.93
C ARG A 56 -19.49 3.58 18.91
N GLN A 57 -20.44 2.79 18.44
CA GLN A 57 -21.16 1.84 19.30
C GLN A 57 -20.22 0.82 19.95
N ASP A 58 -19.23 0.35 19.18
CA ASP A 58 -18.26 -0.65 19.66
C ASP A 58 -17.04 0.01 20.32
N HIS A 59 -16.76 1.27 20.01
CA HIS A 59 -15.59 2.02 20.44
C HIS A 59 -15.96 3.39 21.05
N PRO A 60 -16.28 3.46 22.34
CA PRO A 60 -16.72 4.70 23.00
C PRO A 60 -15.69 5.84 22.98
N ASN A 61 -14.41 5.50 22.83
CA ASN A 61 -13.30 6.44 22.70
C ASN A 61 -13.20 7.10 21.31
N LEU A 62 -14.05 6.69 20.36
CA LEU A 62 -14.17 7.35 19.06
C LEU A 62 -15.15 8.51 19.18
N THR A 63 -14.68 9.72 18.93
CA THR A 63 -15.46 10.96 18.94
C THR A 63 -15.68 11.47 17.52
N ILE A 64 -16.80 12.19 17.30
CA ILE A 64 -17.12 12.80 16.01
C ILE A 64 -16.91 14.29 16.15
N ALA A 65 -15.95 14.84 15.43
CA ALA A 65 -15.69 16.25 15.42
C ALA A 65 -16.57 16.99 14.42
N ASP A 66 -17.14 18.13 14.82
CA ASP A 66 -17.98 18.95 13.95
C ASP A 66 -17.17 19.77 12.95
N THR A 67 -15.91 20.08 13.27
CA THR A 67 -15.01 20.86 12.41
C THR A 67 -13.62 20.27 12.39
N PHE A 68 -12.86 20.61 11.35
CA PHE A 68 -11.46 20.22 11.19
C PHE A 68 -10.61 20.69 12.39
N GLU A 69 -10.81 21.95 12.81
CA GLU A 69 -10.08 22.56 13.90
C GLU A 69 -10.33 21.85 15.23
N LYS A 70 -11.56 21.44 15.50
CA LYS A 70 -11.90 20.68 16.71
C LYS A 70 -11.28 19.29 16.69
N ALA A 71 -11.17 18.65 15.52
CA ALA A 71 -10.55 17.35 15.41
C ALA A 71 -9.05 17.39 15.69
N ILE A 72 -8.33 18.40 15.16
CA ILE A 72 -6.87 18.52 15.29
C ILE A 72 -6.43 19.18 16.59
N ALA A 73 -7.35 19.86 17.29
CA ALA A 73 -7.03 20.55 18.54
C ALA A 73 -6.46 19.55 19.58
N ASP A 74 -5.29 19.87 20.10
CA ASP A 74 -4.57 19.05 21.09
C ASP A 74 -4.24 17.61 20.64
N ALA A 75 -4.25 17.34 19.33
CA ALA A 75 -3.88 16.04 18.82
C ALA A 75 -2.36 15.81 18.88
N ASP A 76 -1.95 14.66 19.40
CA ASP A 76 -0.55 14.20 19.37
C ASP A 76 -0.16 13.69 17.97
N ALA A 77 -1.15 13.18 17.25
CA ALA A 77 -0.98 12.72 15.87
C ALA A 77 -2.24 12.96 15.04
N TRP A 78 -2.06 13.01 13.73
CA TRP A 78 -3.17 13.01 12.79
C TRP A 78 -2.94 12.04 11.64
N ILE A 79 -4.03 11.50 11.12
CA ILE A 79 -4.07 10.69 9.91
C ILE A 79 -5.03 11.35 8.92
N LEU A 80 -4.56 11.57 7.71
CA LEU A 80 -5.35 12.00 6.58
C LEU A 80 -5.45 10.84 5.59
N ALA A 81 -6.60 10.17 5.57
CA ALA A 81 -6.86 9.07 4.64
C ALA A 81 -7.76 9.56 3.51
N ALA A 82 -7.37 9.20 2.29
CA ALA A 82 -8.07 9.59 1.08
C ALA A 82 -9.56 9.26 1.11
N GLY A 83 -10.32 10.11 0.46
CA GLY A 83 -11.75 9.93 0.26
C GLY A 83 -12.09 8.98 -0.89
N ALA A 84 -13.36 8.97 -1.25
CA ALA A 84 -13.97 8.06 -2.22
C ALA A 84 -13.66 8.40 -3.70
N ASN A 85 -12.56 9.08 -3.99
CA ASN A 85 -12.14 9.25 -5.37
C ASN A 85 -11.51 7.94 -5.87
N ASP A 86 -11.69 7.62 -7.14
CA ASP A 86 -11.19 6.40 -7.77
C ASP A 86 -9.67 6.23 -7.65
N ASP A 87 -8.95 7.30 -7.35
CA ASP A 87 -7.50 7.36 -7.22
C ASP A 87 -6.96 7.32 -5.78
N TRP A 88 -7.84 7.29 -4.77
CA TRP A 88 -7.47 7.26 -3.35
C TRP A 88 -6.49 8.37 -2.92
N THR A 89 -6.59 9.55 -3.51
CA THR A 89 -5.75 10.70 -3.15
C THR A 89 -6.45 11.64 -2.16
N CYS A 90 -5.69 12.24 -1.24
CA CYS A 90 -6.22 13.22 -0.33
C CYS A 90 -6.30 14.61 -0.98
N SER A 91 -7.13 15.48 -0.41
CA SER A 91 -7.20 16.89 -0.85
C SER A 91 -5.95 17.66 -0.44
N SER A 92 -5.35 18.40 -1.39
CA SER A 92 -4.23 19.32 -1.13
C SER A 92 -4.57 20.33 -0.03
N GLN A 93 -5.79 20.85 -0.02
CA GLN A 93 -6.26 21.83 0.98
C GLN A 93 -6.32 21.23 2.39
N GLN A 94 -6.80 19.99 2.52
CA GLN A 94 -6.84 19.31 3.82
C GLN A 94 -5.42 18.99 4.34
N LEU A 95 -4.52 18.58 3.45
CA LEU A 95 -3.14 18.33 3.80
C LEU A 95 -2.44 19.61 4.26
N GLU A 96 -2.59 20.70 3.53
CA GLU A 96 -2.05 22.00 3.90
C GLU A 96 -2.58 22.47 5.26
N ALA A 97 -3.89 22.35 5.48
CA ALA A 97 -4.53 22.71 6.74
C ALA A 97 -4.00 21.86 7.91
N ALA A 98 -3.85 20.54 7.71
CA ALA A 98 -3.29 19.65 8.71
C ALA A 98 -1.85 20.03 9.09
N ILE A 99 -1.01 20.33 8.10
CA ILE A 99 0.37 20.75 8.34
C ILE A 99 0.43 22.07 9.09
N LYS A 100 -0.34 23.10 8.66
CA LYS A 100 -0.35 24.43 9.26
C LYS A 100 -0.88 24.48 10.70
N GLN A 101 -1.85 23.61 11.02
CA GLN A 101 -2.46 23.57 12.35
C GLN A 101 -1.72 22.63 13.33
N SER A 102 -0.76 21.87 12.84
CA SER A 102 0.04 20.97 13.66
C SER A 102 1.07 21.72 14.48
N SER A 103 1.24 21.31 15.74
CA SER A 103 2.37 21.74 16.56
C SER A 103 3.68 21.08 16.11
N GLU A 104 4.82 21.56 16.59
CA GLU A 104 6.13 20.94 16.30
C GLU A 104 6.26 19.50 16.79
N SER A 105 5.51 19.10 17.80
CA SER A 105 5.51 17.75 18.36
C SER A 105 4.52 16.81 17.67
N THR A 106 3.54 17.33 16.92
CA THR A 106 2.48 16.55 16.29
C THR A 106 3.03 15.70 15.15
N ARG A 107 2.64 14.41 15.10
CA ARG A 107 3.00 13.48 14.02
C ARG A 107 1.88 13.40 13.00
N GLY A 108 2.22 13.41 11.71
CA GLY A 108 1.27 13.29 10.62
C GLY A 108 1.47 12.03 9.79
N PHE A 109 0.38 11.44 9.35
CA PHE A 109 0.41 10.35 8.40
C PHE A 109 -0.61 10.59 7.28
N VAL A 110 -0.16 10.46 6.04
CA VAL A 110 -0.99 10.70 4.84
C VAL A 110 -1.13 9.42 4.04
N VAL A 111 -2.36 9.05 3.72
CA VAL A 111 -2.68 7.95 2.81
C VAL A 111 -3.16 8.52 1.49
N GLY A 112 -2.44 8.25 0.41
CA GLY A 112 -2.74 8.79 -0.91
C GLY A 112 -2.41 10.28 -1.02
N LEU A 113 -1.15 10.57 -1.35
CA LEU A 113 -0.70 11.95 -1.60
C LEU A 113 -1.38 12.53 -2.84
N PRO A 114 -1.74 13.83 -2.84
CA PRO A 114 -2.27 14.51 -4.02
C PRO A 114 -1.29 14.43 -5.20
N GLU A 115 -1.82 14.34 -6.42
CA GLU A 115 -0.98 14.28 -7.63
C GLU A 115 -0.22 15.57 -7.89
N ASN A 116 -0.76 16.71 -7.48
CA ASN A 116 -0.24 18.06 -7.78
C ASN A 116 0.65 18.64 -6.67
N LEU A 117 1.32 17.81 -5.88
CA LEU A 117 2.18 18.26 -4.77
C LEU A 117 3.20 19.35 -5.17
N ALA A 118 3.86 19.16 -6.32
CA ALA A 118 4.90 20.07 -6.77
C ALA A 118 4.36 21.44 -7.19
N THR A 119 3.15 21.50 -7.74
CA THR A 119 2.53 22.75 -8.22
C THR A 119 1.95 23.59 -7.08
N ASP A 120 1.54 22.97 -5.99
CA ASP A 120 0.85 23.61 -4.88
C ASP A 120 1.81 24.05 -3.75
N GLY A 121 3.12 23.84 -3.91
CA GLY A 121 4.12 24.13 -2.87
C GLY A 121 4.06 23.16 -1.67
N LEU A 122 3.18 22.16 -1.69
CA LEU A 122 3.01 21.18 -0.63
C LEU A 122 4.22 20.25 -0.51
N GLU A 123 4.89 19.96 -1.63
CA GLU A 123 6.10 19.15 -1.61
C GLU A 123 7.16 19.75 -0.67
N GLN A 124 7.40 21.06 -0.80
CA GLN A 124 8.35 21.75 0.06
C GLN A 124 7.91 21.70 1.53
N MET A 125 6.63 21.93 1.81
CA MET A 125 6.08 21.85 3.17
C MET A 125 6.27 20.45 3.79
N ILE A 126 6.07 19.38 3.00
CA ILE A 126 6.28 18.00 3.47
C ILE A 126 7.77 17.73 3.69
N LEU A 127 8.64 18.16 2.78
CA LEU A 127 10.09 18.00 2.92
C LEU A 127 10.65 18.70 4.15
N GLU A 128 10.16 19.88 4.47
CA GLU A 128 10.50 20.59 5.70
C GLU A 128 10.05 19.85 6.96
N GLN A 129 8.97 19.08 6.88
CA GLN A 129 8.37 18.29 7.94
C GLN A 129 8.72 16.80 7.89
N LYS A 130 9.65 16.37 7.04
CA LYS A 130 9.95 14.96 6.72
C LYS A 130 10.15 14.04 7.93
N THR A 131 10.55 14.56 9.08
CA THR A 131 10.73 13.78 10.32
C THR A 131 9.42 13.62 11.10
N ARG A 132 8.39 14.37 10.78
CA ARG A 132 7.11 14.41 11.47
C ARG A 132 5.95 13.90 10.62
N ILE A 133 6.06 13.98 9.29
CA ILE A 133 5.04 13.56 8.36
C ILE A 133 5.55 12.38 7.54
N GLN A 134 4.75 11.33 7.53
CA GLN A 134 4.96 10.14 6.70
C GLN A 134 3.79 10.01 5.73
N ALA A 135 4.03 9.41 4.59
CA ALA A 135 3.01 9.15 3.60
C ALA A 135 3.15 7.74 3.04
N SER A 136 2.02 7.15 2.68
CA SER A 136 1.95 5.86 2.00
C SER A 136 0.76 5.83 1.05
N THR A 137 0.75 4.88 0.14
CA THR A 137 -0.44 4.55 -0.64
C THR A 137 -1.30 3.53 0.10
N PRO A 138 -2.58 3.36 -0.28
CA PRO A 138 -3.44 2.35 0.32
C PRO A 138 -2.87 0.94 0.26
N LEU A 139 -2.26 0.55 -0.86
CA LEU A 139 -1.72 -0.81 -1.04
C LEU A 139 -0.60 -1.14 -0.04
N GLY A 140 0.28 -0.18 0.26
CA GLY A 140 1.36 -0.36 1.25
C GLY A 140 0.85 -0.60 2.68
N LEU A 141 -0.41 -0.25 2.96
CA LEU A 141 -1.03 -0.36 4.28
C LEU A 141 -1.99 -1.54 4.44
N THR A 142 -2.33 -2.24 3.36
CA THR A 142 -3.28 -3.36 3.39
C THR A 142 -2.73 -4.55 4.17
N TRP A 143 -3.63 -5.38 4.71
CA TRP A 143 -3.27 -6.65 5.29
C TRP A 143 -2.73 -7.61 4.24
N ARG A 144 -1.66 -8.31 4.58
CA ARG A 144 -1.10 -9.39 3.78
C ARG A 144 -1.66 -10.74 4.20
N LEU A 145 -1.95 -11.59 3.23
CA LEU A 145 -2.41 -12.96 3.46
C LEU A 145 -1.56 -13.95 2.65
N PRO A 146 -0.86 -14.90 3.30
CA PRO A 146 -0.65 -14.96 4.75
C PRO A 146 0.13 -13.75 5.27
N GLU A 147 0.08 -13.50 6.56
CA GLU A 147 0.84 -12.43 7.21
C GLU A 147 2.34 -12.83 7.24
N VAL A 148 3.00 -12.59 6.11
CA VAL A 148 4.43 -12.85 5.95
C VAL A 148 5.12 -11.55 5.57
N ASP A 149 6.03 -11.11 6.41
CA ASP A 149 6.91 -9.99 6.14
C ASP A 149 8.29 -10.49 5.72
N THR A 150 8.96 -9.69 4.88
CA THR A 150 10.38 -9.89 4.64
C THR A 150 11.12 -9.71 5.97
N PRO A 151 11.90 -10.72 6.43
CA PRO A 151 12.60 -10.61 7.71
C PRO A 151 13.49 -9.36 7.74
N SER A 152 13.44 -8.64 8.86
CA SER A 152 14.28 -7.46 9.06
C SER A 152 15.77 -7.83 8.95
N GLY A 153 16.51 -7.07 8.15
CA GLY A 153 17.92 -7.33 7.88
C GLY A 153 18.20 -8.46 6.88
N ALA A 154 17.17 -9.02 6.23
CA ALA A 154 17.36 -10.02 5.18
C ALA A 154 18.15 -9.47 4.00
N GLU A 155 19.04 -10.28 3.43
CA GLU A 155 19.68 -9.97 2.14
C GLU A 155 18.75 -10.40 1.02
N LEU A 156 18.10 -9.44 0.36
CA LEU A 156 17.22 -9.70 -0.78
C LEU A 156 18.04 -9.76 -2.08
N GLU A 157 17.73 -10.74 -2.92
CA GLU A 157 18.30 -10.87 -4.27
C GLU A 157 17.34 -10.33 -5.32
N GLU A 158 16.08 -10.73 -5.24
CA GLU A 158 15.07 -10.37 -6.22
C GLU A 158 13.68 -10.35 -5.60
N THR A 159 12.82 -9.41 -6.07
CA THR A 159 11.41 -9.34 -5.68
C THR A 159 10.55 -9.17 -6.92
N VAL A 160 9.34 -9.75 -6.89
CA VAL A 160 8.31 -9.58 -7.93
C VAL A 160 7.00 -9.21 -7.27
N ILE A 161 6.39 -8.11 -7.72
CA ILE A 161 5.03 -7.72 -7.38
C ILE A 161 4.15 -7.87 -8.61
N LEU A 162 3.06 -8.59 -8.45
CA LEU A 162 1.98 -8.66 -9.43
C LEU A 162 0.84 -7.76 -8.98
N ILE A 163 0.39 -6.88 -9.86
CA ILE A 163 -0.65 -5.91 -9.56
C ILE A 163 -1.72 -5.92 -10.65
N ARG A 164 -2.96 -5.72 -10.22
CA ARG A 164 -4.07 -5.44 -11.13
C ARG A 164 -3.85 -4.08 -11.78
N GLY A 165 -3.81 -4.01 -13.09
CA GLY A 165 -3.54 -2.78 -13.84
C GLY A 165 -4.77 -1.92 -14.14
N THR A 166 -5.90 -2.14 -13.46
CA THR A 166 -7.21 -1.58 -13.83
C THR A 166 -7.49 -0.16 -13.32
N PHE A 167 -6.66 0.38 -12.44
CA PHE A 167 -6.88 1.72 -11.86
C PHE A 167 -5.67 2.64 -12.11
N PRO A 168 -5.90 3.96 -12.24
CA PRO A 168 -4.86 4.91 -12.67
C PRO A 168 -3.63 4.97 -11.78
N SER A 169 -3.80 4.80 -10.46
CA SER A 169 -2.71 4.84 -9.47
C SER A 169 -1.98 3.50 -9.27
N ALA A 170 -2.37 2.42 -9.98
CA ALA A 170 -1.86 1.07 -9.76
C ALA A 170 -0.32 0.98 -9.70
N GLU A 171 0.34 1.63 -10.65
CA GLU A 171 1.80 1.59 -10.74
C GLU A 171 2.48 2.35 -9.59
N LYS A 172 1.92 3.50 -9.21
CA LYS A 172 2.39 4.29 -8.06
C LYS A 172 2.22 3.50 -6.76
N GLU A 173 1.07 2.86 -6.58
CA GLU A 173 0.80 2.02 -5.41
C GLU A 173 1.71 0.81 -5.35
N ALA A 174 2.00 0.19 -6.50
CA ALA A 174 2.94 -0.93 -6.58
C ALA A 174 4.37 -0.53 -6.21
N VAL A 175 4.82 0.67 -6.62
CA VAL A 175 6.14 1.18 -6.23
C VAL A 175 6.20 1.42 -4.73
N ASP A 176 5.19 2.03 -4.13
CA ASP A 176 5.16 2.28 -2.69
C ASP A 176 5.08 0.96 -1.89
N ALA A 177 4.26 0.01 -2.33
CA ALA A 177 4.22 -1.33 -1.73
C ALA A 177 5.57 -2.04 -1.85
N LEU A 178 6.23 -1.96 -2.99
CA LEU A 178 7.57 -2.51 -3.20
C LEU A 178 8.57 -1.92 -2.21
N LEU A 179 8.61 -0.60 -2.08
CA LEU A 179 9.49 0.08 -1.13
C LEU A 179 9.17 -0.31 0.31
N THR A 180 7.90 -0.42 0.68
CA THR A 180 7.48 -0.87 2.01
C THR A 180 7.98 -2.29 2.30
N LEU A 181 7.86 -3.22 1.33
CA LEU A 181 8.28 -4.60 1.47
C LEU A 181 9.81 -4.79 1.52
N THR A 182 10.56 -3.89 0.89
CA THR A 182 12.02 -4.02 0.75
C THR A 182 12.82 -3.09 1.65
N SER A 183 12.19 -2.11 2.31
CA SER A 183 12.86 -1.09 3.12
C SER A 183 13.61 -1.64 4.35
N HIS A 184 13.15 -2.76 4.89
CA HIS A 184 13.74 -3.41 6.06
C HIS A 184 14.88 -4.38 5.73
N ARG A 185 15.27 -4.50 4.45
CA ARG A 185 16.39 -5.36 4.04
C ARG A 185 17.71 -4.86 4.61
N LYS A 186 18.72 -5.72 4.60
CA LYS A 186 20.07 -5.37 5.04
C LYS A 186 20.59 -4.12 4.33
N GLY A 187 20.95 -3.13 5.10
CA GLY A 187 21.42 -1.82 4.59
C GLY A 187 20.29 -0.84 4.23
N GLY A 188 19.04 -1.24 4.26
CA GLY A 188 17.91 -0.37 3.92
C GLY A 188 17.79 -0.05 2.43
N GLU A 189 17.07 1.03 2.09
CA GLU A 189 16.98 1.50 0.69
C GLU A 189 18.28 2.15 0.24
N SER A 190 18.79 1.70 -0.90
CA SER A 190 20.09 2.11 -1.45
C SER A 190 20.01 3.05 -2.65
N GLY A 191 18.79 3.33 -3.12
CA GLY A 191 18.54 4.05 -4.36
C GLY A 191 18.57 3.14 -5.60
N ILE A 192 18.07 3.67 -6.72
CA ILE A 192 17.88 2.94 -7.99
C ILE A 192 18.95 3.40 -8.98
N SER A 193 19.69 2.44 -9.54
CA SER A 193 20.72 2.67 -10.57
C SER A 193 20.17 2.58 -12.00
N ASN A 194 19.14 1.77 -12.23
CA ASN A 194 18.55 1.59 -13.56
C ASN A 194 17.07 1.20 -13.47
N ILE A 195 16.29 1.64 -14.46
CA ILE A 195 14.87 1.24 -14.64
C ILE A 195 14.70 0.78 -16.08
N GLU A 196 14.21 -0.45 -16.26
CA GLU A 196 13.80 -0.98 -17.55
C GLU A 196 12.27 -1.07 -17.59
N ARG A 197 11.68 -0.80 -18.75
CA ARG A 197 10.22 -0.85 -18.95
C ARG A 197 9.87 -1.68 -20.17
N PHE A 198 8.92 -2.60 -20.00
CA PHE A 198 8.39 -3.46 -21.05
C PHE A 198 6.87 -3.34 -21.14
N ARG A 199 6.29 -3.63 -22.33
CA ARG A 199 4.85 -3.62 -22.56
C ARG A 199 4.41 -4.79 -23.44
N GLY A 200 3.21 -5.29 -23.19
CA GLY A 200 2.59 -6.35 -23.99
C GLY A 200 3.48 -7.59 -24.09
N ASN A 201 3.70 -8.07 -25.29
CA ASN A 201 4.49 -9.30 -25.52
C ASN A 201 5.98 -9.17 -25.13
N ASP A 202 6.52 -7.95 -25.08
CA ASP A 202 7.92 -7.74 -24.67
C ASP A 202 8.12 -8.05 -23.19
N VAL A 203 7.09 -7.96 -22.34
CA VAL A 203 7.13 -8.40 -20.94
C VAL A 203 7.47 -9.88 -20.87
N TRP A 204 6.80 -10.70 -21.66
CA TRP A 204 7.00 -12.15 -21.68
C TRP A 204 8.31 -12.56 -22.34
N LYS A 205 8.78 -11.77 -23.29
CA LYS A 205 10.12 -11.93 -23.86
C LYS A 205 11.18 -11.63 -22.81
N ALA A 206 11.06 -10.51 -22.08
CA ALA A 206 11.98 -10.14 -21.00
C ALA A 206 12.04 -11.22 -19.91
N ALA A 207 10.90 -11.82 -19.52
CA ALA A 207 10.89 -12.94 -18.58
C ALA A 207 11.70 -14.15 -19.11
N ARG A 208 11.50 -14.53 -20.37
CA ARG A 208 12.27 -15.64 -20.99
C ARG A 208 13.76 -15.35 -21.12
N GLU A 209 14.13 -14.10 -21.30
CA GLU A 209 15.53 -13.65 -21.38
C GLU A 209 16.17 -13.45 -20.00
N GLY A 210 15.42 -13.66 -18.91
CA GLY A 210 15.93 -13.59 -17.53
C GLY A 210 16.05 -12.18 -16.97
N HIS A 211 15.37 -11.20 -17.57
CA HIS A 211 15.32 -9.84 -17.00
C HIS A 211 14.65 -9.84 -15.63
N PHE A 212 13.66 -10.72 -15.40
CA PHE A 212 13.09 -11.01 -14.09
C PHE A 212 12.77 -12.51 -13.94
N SER A 213 12.65 -12.95 -12.67
CA SER A 213 12.44 -14.36 -12.35
C SER A 213 11.01 -14.81 -12.63
N TRP A 214 10.87 -15.81 -13.52
CA TRP A 214 9.60 -16.48 -13.75
C TRP A 214 9.15 -17.30 -12.53
N ASP A 215 10.09 -17.84 -11.76
CA ASP A 215 9.77 -18.62 -10.55
C ASP A 215 9.13 -17.73 -9.50
N LEU A 216 9.66 -16.52 -9.26
CA LEU A 216 9.05 -15.55 -8.36
C LEU A 216 7.72 -15.03 -8.90
N PHE A 217 7.59 -14.82 -10.21
CA PHE A 217 6.32 -14.50 -10.83
C PHE A 217 5.28 -15.61 -10.53
N SER A 218 5.66 -16.87 -10.75
CA SER A 218 4.79 -18.02 -10.50
C SER A 218 4.44 -18.15 -9.00
N ALA A 219 5.40 -17.96 -8.11
CA ALA A 219 5.19 -17.97 -6.68
C ALA A 219 4.21 -16.88 -6.22
N ALA A 220 4.36 -15.64 -6.71
CA ALA A 220 3.43 -14.55 -6.44
C ALA A 220 2.02 -14.88 -6.98
N ALA A 221 1.92 -15.31 -8.24
CA ALA A 221 0.64 -15.66 -8.86
C ALA A 221 -0.09 -16.82 -8.15
N SER A 222 0.64 -17.74 -7.53
CA SER A 222 0.06 -18.85 -6.77
C SER A 222 -0.64 -18.43 -5.48
N ARG A 223 -0.43 -17.20 -5.02
CA ARG A 223 -1.04 -16.66 -3.79
C ARG A 223 -2.40 -16.00 -4.00
N THR A 224 -2.79 -15.77 -5.26
CA THR A 224 -4.08 -15.16 -5.55
C THR A 224 -5.25 -16.01 -5.04
N ASN A 225 -6.26 -15.34 -4.47
CA ASN A 225 -7.54 -15.93 -4.16
C ASN A 225 -8.48 -16.01 -5.37
N SER A 226 -8.06 -15.45 -6.50
CA SER A 226 -8.83 -15.47 -7.74
C SER A 226 -8.88 -16.88 -8.30
N LYS A 227 -10.03 -17.25 -8.87
CA LYS A 227 -10.10 -18.43 -9.74
C LYS A 227 -9.20 -18.19 -10.94
N GLN A 228 -8.15 -18.97 -11.05
CA GLN A 228 -7.26 -18.91 -12.21
C GLN A 228 -7.92 -19.55 -13.41
N GLY A 229 -8.49 -18.71 -14.28
CA GLY A 229 -9.20 -19.14 -15.46
C GLY A 229 -10.70 -19.39 -15.27
N ASP A 230 -11.43 -19.47 -16.37
CA ASP A 230 -12.83 -19.86 -16.38
C ASP A 230 -13.00 -21.29 -15.86
N ALA A 231 -14.19 -21.58 -15.34
CA ALA A 231 -14.53 -22.93 -14.94
C ALA A 231 -14.22 -23.89 -16.10
N THR A 232 -13.37 -24.85 -15.83
CA THR A 232 -13.02 -25.85 -16.82
C THR A 232 -14.22 -26.74 -17.11
N ILE A 233 -14.19 -27.45 -18.22
CA ILE A 233 -15.25 -28.39 -18.63
C ILE A 233 -15.59 -29.39 -17.51
N ASP A 234 -14.63 -29.71 -16.64
CA ASP A 234 -14.79 -30.64 -15.51
C ASP A 234 -14.89 -29.92 -14.15
N GLY A 235 -14.98 -28.59 -14.12
CA GLY A 235 -15.10 -27.78 -12.90
C GLY A 235 -13.81 -27.62 -12.08
N ARG A 236 -12.67 -28.06 -12.57
CA ARG A 236 -11.38 -27.91 -11.87
C ARG A 236 -10.75 -26.56 -12.17
N THR A 237 -10.06 -26.03 -11.18
CA THR A 237 -9.23 -24.83 -11.34
C THR A 237 -8.01 -25.17 -12.21
N GLN A 238 -7.75 -24.37 -13.23
CA GLN A 238 -6.56 -24.54 -14.08
C GLN A 238 -5.38 -23.77 -13.49
N ASP A 239 -4.21 -24.39 -13.51
CA ASP A 239 -2.95 -23.70 -13.29
C ASP A 239 -2.54 -22.95 -14.55
N ILE A 240 -3.07 -21.75 -14.74
CA ILE A 240 -2.78 -20.92 -15.93
C ILE A 240 -1.32 -20.48 -16.02
N VAL A 241 -0.61 -20.42 -14.89
CA VAL A 241 0.82 -20.07 -14.84
C VAL A 241 1.65 -21.26 -15.31
N GLY A 242 1.49 -22.44 -14.69
CA GLY A 242 2.19 -23.66 -15.08
C GLY A 242 1.87 -24.13 -16.50
N LEU A 243 0.67 -23.86 -16.98
CA LEU A 243 0.27 -24.15 -18.37
C LEU A 243 0.78 -23.10 -19.38
N GLY A 244 1.47 -22.05 -18.94
CA GLY A 244 1.97 -20.98 -19.80
C GLY A 244 0.87 -20.17 -20.50
N MET A 245 -0.31 -20.10 -19.90
CA MET A 245 -1.45 -19.38 -20.49
C MET A 245 -1.46 -17.89 -20.16
N VAL A 246 -0.73 -17.44 -19.14
CA VAL A 246 -0.69 -16.04 -18.69
C VAL A 246 -0.43 -15.06 -19.84
N PRO A 247 0.55 -15.27 -20.73
CA PRO A 247 0.79 -14.37 -21.86
C PRO A 247 -0.38 -14.23 -22.85
N LYS A 248 -1.30 -15.19 -22.85
CA LYS A 248 -2.48 -15.18 -23.73
C LYS A 248 -3.71 -14.56 -23.07
N LEU A 249 -3.78 -14.61 -21.75
CA LEU A 249 -4.94 -14.19 -20.98
C LEU A 249 -4.78 -12.79 -20.38
N ALA A 250 -3.55 -12.41 -19.99
CA ALA A 250 -3.28 -11.10 -19.43
C ALA A 250 -3.47 -9.99 -20.45
N LYS A 251 -4.22 -8.96 -20.06
CA LYS A 251 -4.49 -7.78 -20.88
C LYS A 251 -3.59 -6.64 -20.44
N ASP A 252 -3.21 -5.76 -21.37
CA ASP A 252 -2.43 -4.54 -21.12
C ASP A 252 -1.26 -4.72 -20.14
N THR A 253 -0.50 -5.81 -20.33
CA THR A 253 0.61 -6.13 -19.44
C THR A 253 1.73 -5.12 -19.59
N ARG A 254 2.23 -4.67 -18.46
CA ARG A 254 3.38 -3.76 -18.34
C ARG A 254 4.31 -4.30 -17.27
N ALA A 255 5.61 -4.08 -17.44
CA ALA A 255 6.60 -4.43 -16.42
C ALA A 255 7.60 -3.28 -16.24
N TRP A 256 7.98 -3.05 -15.00
CA TRP A 256 9.08 -2.16 -14.59
C TRP A 256 10.06 -2.98 -13.77
N ILE A 257 11.32 -2.92 -14.16
CA ILE A 257 12.41 -3.62 -13.49
C ILE A 257 13.37 -2.58 -12.93
N PHE A 258 13.51 -2.56 -11.63
CA PHE A 258 14.36 -1.65 -10.89
C PHE A 258 15.62 -2.38 -10.46
N LYS A 259 16.78 -1.84 -10.81
CA LYS A 259 18.08 -2.30 -10.30
C LYS A 259 18.54 -1.34 -9.20
N HIS A 260 18.57 -1.82 -7.97
CA HIS A 260 19.02 -1.02 -6.83
C HIS A 260 20.56 -0.99 -6.75
N ASN A 261 21.09 0.03 -6.06
CA ASN A 261 22.56 0.19 -5.94
C ASN A 261 23.21 -0.92 -5.10
N ASP A 262 22.47 -1.59 -4.23
CA ASP A 262 22.92 -2.75 -3.43
C ASP A 262 22.83 -4.10 -4.17
N GLY A 263 22.38 -4.08 -5.42
CA GLY A 263 22.25 -5.25 -6.27
C GLY A 263 20.91 -5.95 -6.21
N LEU A 264 19.96 -5.51 -5.36
CA LEU A 264 18.58 -5.99 -5.39
C LEU A 264 17.95 -5.68 -6.75
N LYS A 265 17.25 -6.65 -7.32
CA LYS A 265 16.40 -6.48 -8.50
C LYS A 265 14.94 -6.57 -8.09
N SER A 266 14.16 -5.54 -8.37
CA SER A 266 12.74 -5.48 -8.06
C SER A 266 11.92 -5.34 -9.32
N THR A 267 10.85 -6.11 -9.45
CA THR A 267 10.00 -6.11 -10.64
C THR A 267 8.54 -5.91 -10.28
N ILE A 268 7.89 -4.99 -10.97
CA ILE A 268 6.43 -4.80 -10.92
C ILE A 268 5.87 -5.28 -12.25
N VAL A 269 4.85 -6.14 -12.23
CA VAL A 269 4.16 -6.61 -13.44
C VAL A 269 2.66 -6.40 -13.28
N THR A 270 2.04 -5.68 -14.23
CA THR A 270 0.58 -5.60 -14.30
C THR A 270 0.04 -6.83 -15.03
N VAL A 271 -0.95 -7.51 -14.44
CA VAL A 271 -1.53 -8.77 -14.96
C VAL A 271 -3.05 -8.70 -15.00
N ASP A 272 -3.53 -7.72 -15.73
CA ASP A 272 -4.95 -7.42 -15.82
C ASP A 272 -5.78 -8.58 -16.36
N GLY A 273 -6.95 -8.80 -15.76
CA GLY A 273 -7.89 -9.87 -16.15
C GLY A 273 -7.53 -11.27 -15.62
N ILE A 274 -6.44 -11.44 -14.86
CA ILE A 274 -6.02 -12.73 -14.30
C ILE A 274 -6.16 -12.76 -12.78
N LEU A 275 -5.81 -11.67 -12.11
CA LEU A 275 -5.80 -11.56 -10.65
C LEU A 275 -6.89 -10.59 -10.18
N ASN A 276 -7.51 -10.88 -9.02
CA ASN A 276 -8.42 -9.97 -8.32
C ASN A 276 -7.78 -9.33 -7.08
N ASP A 277 -6.55 -9.66 -6.81
CA ASP A 277 -5.73 -9.19 -5.69
C ASP A 277 -4.31 -8.87 -6.17
N ASP A 278 -3.54 -8.23 -5.31
CA ASP A 278 -2.16 -7.87 -5.60
C ASP A 278 -1.25 -8.79 -4.76
N ASN A 279 -0.21 -9.33 -5.39
CA ASN A 279 0.60 -10.38 -4.81
C ASN A 279 2.09 -10.07 -4.96
N PHE A 280 2.90 -10.59 -4.05
CA PHE A 280 4.36 -10.48 -4.18
C PHE A 280 5.08 -11.76 -3.81
N ALA A 281 6.29 -11.89 -4.30
CA ALA A 281 7.26 -12.89 -3.88
C ALA A 281 8.66 -12.27 -3.80
N ALA A 282 9.47 -12.77 -2.88
CA ALA A 282 10.84 -12.33 -2.67
C ALA A 282 11.79 -13.54 -2.57
N ARG A 283 13.02 -13.35 -3.06
CA ARG A 283 14.12 -14.31 -2.89
C ARG A 283 15.17 -13.68 -2.00
N THR A 284 15.55 -14.41 -0.94
CA THR A 284 16.65 -14.03 -0.06
C THR A 284 17.90 -14.82 -0.42
N LYS A 285 19.10 -14.36 -0.06
CA LYS A 285 20.35 -15.12 -0.24
C LYS A 285 20.41 -16.40 0.60
N ALA A 286 19.59 -16.50 1.66
CA ALA A 286 19.51 -17.67 2.51
C ALA A 286 18.50 -18.72 2.00
N GLY A 287 17.79 -18.44 0.92
CA GLY A 287 16.73 -19.28 0.33
C GLY A 287 15.47 -18.48 0.02
N ASP A 288 14.52 -19.10 -0.66
CA ASP A 288 13.24 -18.47 -1.01
C ASP A 288 12.32 -18.36 0.20
N THR A 289 11.62 -17.25 0.32
CA THR A 289 10.57 -17.02 1.33
C THR A 289 9.22 -16.82 0.68
#